data_4baa5970a28de77e265885049ee235e3
#
_entry.id   4baa5970a28de77e265885049ee235e3
#
_cell.length_a   1.000
_cell.length_b   1.000
_cell.length_c   1.000
_cell.angle_alpha   90.00
_cell.angle_beta   90.00
_cell.angle_gamma   90.00
#
_symmetry.space_group_name_H-M   'P 1'
#
loop_
_entity.id
_entity.type
_entity.pdbx_description
1 polymer ?
#
loop_
_entity_poly.entity_id
_entity_poly.type
_entity_poly.pdbx_seq_one_letter_code
_entity_poly.pdbx_strand_id
1 'polypeptide(L)'
;MKGGRMSTDSRVGTRPLPERPNLRHLKDQAKDLRKSGAASSLADAQFRIARLYGFASWPKLEAHVESLEEIGQLKQAIDANDVARVKTMMTRNPPLHRAPLGYGKDGPLTWVTECRVPWEPPSPARLAMAEWMITHGSDVHQGGDGPLMRAALNGYRIPMMELLVAHGADVNAMWHGHFPIIFAPCESMDAAALEWLLDHGANPNLRDPRQSAASRPYPGTALDYLIASYARSLERLGACIEVLLEAGGETRYDTPPVLAVLRGRLDHLAELTRADPGLVNKRFSELDCGQTGGRLLLLQGGTLLHVAAEYGNVAAGALLLERGADVNARATIDEAGIGGQTAIFHSASQFNDYGLPITRLLLERGADLTVRVKIPGDYERPGEIVECTPLGYALLLGGESQGRTVALLREWGAVE
;
A
#
# COMPACT_ATOMS: atom_id res chain seq x y z
N MET A 1 8.23 -24.94 -61.19
CA MET A 1 8.98 -23.69 -60.95
C MET A 1 8.05 -22.67 -60.37
N LYS A 2 8.16 -22.37 -59.10
CA LYS A 2 7.74 -21.08 -58.46
C LYS A 2 8.49 -21.01 -57.13
N GLY A 3 9.45 -20.13 -57.08
CA GLY A 3 10.31 -19.92 -55.95
C GLY A 3 9.55 -19.23 -54.78
N GLY A 4 9.61 -19.84 -53.65
CA GLY A 4 9.17 -19.26 -52.38
C GLY A 4 10.25 -18.32 -51.85
N ARG A 5 9.95 -17.05 -51.74
CA ARG A 5 10.76 -16.08 -50.99
C ARG A 5 10.66 -16.41 -49.50
N MET A 6 11.74 -16.85 -48.92
CA MET A 6 11.89 -16.89 -47.46
C MET A 6 11.94 -15.45 -46.93
N SER A 7 10.92 -15.04 -46.19
CA SER A 7 10.92 -13.85 -45.37
C SER A 7 11.69 -14.17 -44.07
N THR A 8 12.91 -13.69 -43.98
CA THR A 8 13.69 -13.68 -42.74
C THR A 8 13.28 -12.47 -41.91
N ASP A 9 12.15 -12.58 -41.20
CA ASP A 9 11.79 -11.65 -40.14
C ASP A 9 12.43 -12.13 -38.83
N SER A 10 13.73 -11.84 -38.67
CA SER A 10 14.45 -12.04 -37.43
C SER A 10 14.02 -10.92 -36.47
N ARG A 11 13.04 -11.19 -35.61
CA ARG A 11 12.76 -10.36 -34.44
C ARG A 11 14.00 -10.41 -33.53
N VAL A 12 14.87 -9.41 -33.67
CA VAL A 12 15.94 -9.16 -32.73
C VAL A 12 15.26 -8.79 -31.40
N GLY A 13 15.36 -9.64 -30.39
CA GLY A 13 14.86 -9.38 -29.05
C GLY A 13 15.47 -8.05 -28.54
N THR A 14 14.63 -7.10 -28.18
CA THR A 14 15.07 -5.82 -27.63
C THR A 14 15.52 -6.02 -26.18
N ARG A 15 16.70 -5.54 -25.85
CA ARG A 15 17.21 -5.50 -24.45
C ARG A 15 16.63 -4.28 -23.75
N PRO A 16 16.13 -4.36 -22.50
CA PRO A 16 15.73 -3.18 -21.74
C PRO A 16 16.94 -2.31 -21.44
N LEU A 17 16.75 -0.99 -21.45
CA LEU A 17 17.76 -0.06 -20.94
C LEU A 17 17.99 -0.34 -19.46
N PRO A 18 19.22 -0.13 -18.93
CA PRO A 18 19.47 -0.13 -17.51
C PRO A 18 18.54 0.87 -16.77
N GLU A 19 18.25 0.65 -15.52
CA GLU A 19 17.45 1.60 -14.70
C GLU A 19 18.02 3.03 -14.70
N ARG A 20 19.34 3.15 -14.79
CA ARG A 20 20.07 4.42 -14.89
C ARG A 20 20.95 4.40 -16.14
N PRO A 21 20.39 4.63 -17.32
CA PRO A 21 21.16 4.64 -18.55
C PRO A 21 22.08 5.87 -18.56
N ASN A 22 23.31 5.65 -19.00
CA ASN A 22 24.32 6.70 -19.10
C ASN A 22 24.77 6.85 -20.55
N LEU A 23 24.62 8.05 -21.10
CA LEU A 23 24.94 8.32 -22.51
C LEU A 23 26.41 8.11 -22.84
N ARG A 24 27.33 8.43 -21.90
CA ARG A 24 28.76 8.18 -22.07
C ARG A 24 29.03 6.68 -22.23
N HIS A 25 28.46 5.86 -21.39
CA HIS A 25 28.61 4.41 -21.46
C HIS A 25 28.07 3.85 -22.79
N LEU A 26 26.93 4.33 -23.28
CA LEU A 26 26.38 3.94 -24.58
C LEU A 26 27.28 4.37 -25.75
N LYS A 27 27.88 5.57 -25.67
CA LYS A 27 28.87 6.05 -26.65
C LYS A 27 30.13 5.18 -26.63
N ASP A 28 30.58 4.73 -25.46
CA ASP A 28 31.76 3.87 -25.35
C ASP A 28 31.46 2.46 -25.89
N GLN A 29 30.28 1.89 -25.61
CA GLN A 29 29.82 0.62 -26.23
C GLN A 29 29.85 0.71 -27.78
N ALA A 30 29.40 1.82 -28.37
CA ALA A 30 29.43 2.01 -29.81
C ALA A 30 30.87 2.07 -30.35
N LYS A 31 31.79 2.70 -29.62
CA LYS A 31 33.23 2.75 -29.99
C LYS A 31 33.85 1.34 -29.94
N ASP A 32 33.52 0.56 -28.91
CA ASP A 32 34.03 -0.80 -28.73
C ASP A 32 33.49 -1.74 -29.80
N LEU A 33 32.21 -1.61 -30.18
CA LEU A 33 31.61 -2.36 -31.26
C LEU A 33 32.30 -2.07 -32.61
N ARG A 34 32.70 -0.82 -32.85
CA ARG A 34 33.48 -0.44 -34.02
C ARG A 34 34.91 -1.00 -33.98
N LYS A 35 35.59 -0.90 -32.82
CA LYS A 35 36.96 -1.41 -32.63
C LYS A 35 37.08 -2.90 -32.83
N SER A 36 36.07 -3.66 -32.40
CA SER A 36 36.02 -5.13 -32.58
C SER A 36 35.74 -5.55 -34.01
N GLY A 37 35.51 -4.63 -34.94
CA GLY A 37 35.13 -4.95 -36.32
C GLY A 37 33.69 -5.40 -36.50
N ALA A 38 32.89 -5.44 -35.41
CA ALA A 38 31.48 -5.85 -35.45
C ALA A 38 30.58 -4.80 -36.12
N ALA A 39 31.05 -3.59 -36.32
CA ALA A 39 30.33 -2.53 -37.04
C ALA A 39 31.28 -1.84 -38.10
N SER A 40 30.73 -1.53 -39.25
CA SER A 40 31.49 -0.96 -40.39
C SER A 40 31.91 0.51 -40.16
N SER A 41 31.17 1.23 -39.32
CA SER A 41 31.45 2.63 -38.99
C SER A 41 30.92 2.94 -37.58
N LEU A 42 31.26 4.12 -37.02
CA LEU A 42 30.70 4.56 -35.75
C LEU A 42 29.20 4.80 -35.88
N ALA A 43 28.70 5.29 -36.99
CA ALA A 43 27.28 5.47 -37.24
C ALA A 43 26.53 4.12 -37.31
N ASP A 44 27.13 3.10 -37.93
CA ASP A 44 26.58 1.72 -37.92
C ASP A 44 26.58 1.14 -36.50
N ALA A 45 27.63 1.34 -35.72
CA ALA A 45 27.70 0.89 -34.32
C ALA A 45 26.61 1.55 -33.46
N GLN A 46 26.48 2.88 -33.57
CA GLN A 46 25.43 3.65 -32.86
C GLN A 46 24.02 3.18 -33.25
N PHE A 47 23.78 2.95 -34.55
CA PHE A 47 22.50 2.43 -35.02
C PHE A 47 22.20 1.04 -34.42
N ARG A 48 23.17 0.13 -34.38
CA ARG A 48 23.02 -1.20 -33.78
C ARG A 48 22.74 -1.13 -32.30
N ILE A 49 23.43 -0.28 -31.54
CA ILE A 49 23.15 -0.05 -30.11
C ILE A 49 21.72 0.50 -29.90
N ALA A 50 21.31 1.48 -30.73
CA ALA A 50 19.93 1.98 -30.63
C ALA A 50 18.89 0.88 -30.88
N ARG A 51 19.09 0.05 -31.90
CA ARG A 51 18.20 -1.08 -32.21
C ARG A 51 18.20 -2.15 -31.12
N LEU A 52 19.37 -2.41 -30.51
CA LEU A 52 19.47 -3.37 -29.37
C LEU A 52 18.56 -2.96 -28.22
N TYR A 53 18.44 -1.66 -27.95
CA TYR A 53 17.57 -1.10 -26.90
C TYR A 53 16.17 -0.71 -27.40
N GLY A 54 15.77 -1.11 -28.62
CA GLY A 54 14.42 -0.91 -29.15
C GLY A 54 14.17 0.47 -29.78
N PHE A 55 15.20 1.31 -29.97
CA PHE A 55 15.06 2.62 -30.58
C PHE A 55 15.28 2.56 -32.09
N ALA A 56 14.49 3.35 -32.82
CA ALA A 56 14.58 3.40 -34.29
C ALA A 56 15.89 4.01 -34.82
N SER A 57 16.57 4.86 -34.03
CA SER A 57 17.82 5.52 -34.37
C SER A 57 18.60 5.97 -33.14
N TRP A 58 19.91 6.22 -33.31
CA TRP A 58 20.75 6.75 -32.25
C TRP A 58 20.29 8.12 -31.71
N PRO A 59 19.90 9.11 -32.53
CA PRO A 59 19.36 10.35 -31.98
C PRO A 59 18.14 10.17 -31.11
N LYS A 60 17.25 9.19 -31.39
CA LYS A 60 16.10 8.88 -30.54
C LYS A 60 16.51 8.25 -29.21
N LEU A 61 17.50 7.37 -29.22
CA LEU A 61 18.08 6.82 -27.99
C LEU A 61 18.76 7.91 -27.17
N GLU A 62 19.57 8.73 -27.78
CA GLU A 62 20.30 9.84 -27.14
C GLU A 62 19.33 10.82 -26.47
N ALA A 63 18.34 11.33 -27.20
CA ALA A 63 17.33 12.23 -26.66
C ALA A 63 16.55 11.62 -25.51
N HIS A 64 16.25 10.32 -25.57
CA HIS A 64 15.56 9.62 -24.49
C HIS A 64 16.42 9.56 -23.22
N VAL A 65 17.71 9.22 -23.34
CA VAL A 65 18.63 9.14 -22.20
C VAL A 65 18.87 10.52 -21.58
N GLU A 66 19.06 11.54 -22.41
CA GLU A 66 19.19 12.94 -21.94
C GLU A 66 17.95 13.42 -21.20
N SER A 67 16.75 13.06 -21.67
CA SER A 67 15.50 13.36 -20.99
C SER A 67 15.43 12.69 -19.61
N LEU A 68 15.86 11.44 -19.48
CA LEU A 68 15.90 10.74 -18.19
C LEU A 68 16.92 11.37 -17.23
N GLU A 69 18.06 11.81 -17.71
CA GLU A 69 19.06 12.53 -16.90
C GLU A 69 18.51 13.88 -16.40
N GLU A 70 17.79 14.63 -17.24
CA GLU A 70 17.17 15.91 -16.87
C GLU A 70 16.04 15.70 -15.84
N ILE A 71 15.18 14.68 -16.00
CA ILE A 71 14.16 14.31 -15.03
C ILE A 71 14.81 13.93 -13.67
N GLY A 72 15.93 13.20 -13.71
CA GLY A 72 16.70 12.86 -12.52
C GLY A 72 17.26 14.10 -11.79
N GLN A 73 17.74 15.08 -12.54
CA GLN A 73 18.21 16.36 -12.00
C GLN A 73 17.07 17.20 -11.41
N LEU A 74 15.91 17.22 -12.07
CA LEU A 74 14.70 17.87 -11.55
C LEU A 74 14.28 17.24 -10.23
N LYS A 75 14.23 15.90 -10.19
CA LYS A 75 13.91 15.17 -8.97
C LYS A 75 14.84 15.54 -7.80
N GLN A 76 16.16 15.59 -8.04
CA GLN A 76 17.13 16.00 -7.03
C GLN A 76 16.90 17.44 -6.54
N ALA A 77 16.56 18.35 -7.44
CA ALA A 77 16.26 19.74 -7.09
C ALA A 77 14.97 19.84 -6.22
N ILE A 78 13.95 19.06 -6.55
CA ILE A 78 12.72 18.95 -5.74
C ILE A 78 13.06 18.36 -4.37
N ASP A 79 13.79 17.26 -4.29
CA ASP A 79 14.16 16.60 -3.03
C ASP A 79 14.97 17.55 -2.11
N ALA A 80 15.81 18.40 -2.70
CA ALA A 80 16.59 19.41 -1.99
C ALA A 80 15.81 20.69 -1.62
N ASN A 81 14.52 20.81 -2.00
CA ASN A 81 13.75 22.05 -1.91
C ASN A 81 14.40 23.27 -2.61
N ASP A 82 15.20 23.03 -3.67
CA ASP A 82 15.85 24.07 -4.46
C ASP A 82 14.86 24.68 -5.46
N VAL A 83 14.02 25.59 -4.94
CA VAL A 83 12.96 26.26 -5.71
C VAL A 83 13.53 27.02 -6.91
N ALA A 84 14.70 27.66 -6.75
CA ALA A 84 15.33 28.44 -7.83
C ALA A 84 15.76 27.54 -9.00
N ARG A 85 16.37 26.42 -8.69
CA ARG A 85 16.80 25.43 -9.70
C ARG A 85 15.60 24.81 -10.41
N VAL A 86 14.56 24.42 -9.66
CA VAL A 86 13.32 23.89 -10.23
C VAL A 86 12.69 24.90 -11.20
N LYS A 87 12.53 26.15 -10.79
CA LYS A 87 12.01 27.22 -11.65
C LYS A 87 12.85 27.39 -12.93
N THR A 88 14.16 27.43 -12.80
CA THR A 88 15.07 27.57 -13.94
C THR A 88 14.94 26.41 -14.92
N MET A 89 14.91 25.17 -14.42
CA MET A 89 14.80 23.98 -15.28
C MET A 89 13.46 23.93 -16.01
N MET A 90 12.36 24.12 -15.31
CA MET A 90 11.01 24.00 -15.87
C MET A 90 10.63 25.17 -16.78
N THR A 91 11.16 26.38 -16.52
CA THR A 91 11.03 27.53 -17.44
C THR A 91 11.78 27.29 -18.74
N ARG A 92 13.00 26.72 -18.66
CA ARG A 92 13.81 26.38 -19.84
C ARG A 92 13.20 25.25 -20.66
N ASN A 93 12.61 24.26 -19.99
CA ASN A 93 11.99 23.09 -20.59
C ASN A 93 10.58 22.86 -20.03
N PRO A 94 9.55 23.56 -20.55
CA PRO A 94 8.17 23.43 -20.06
C PRO A 94 7.58 22.00 -20.10
N PRO A 95 7.93 21.11 -21.03
CA PRO A 95 7.54 19.71 -20.97
C PRO A 95 7.85 18.99 -19.65
N LEU A 96 8.80 19.47 -18.85
CA LEU A 96 9.09 18.92 -17.52
C LEU A 96 7.89 18.98 -16.56
N HIS A 97 6.94 19.89 -16.75
CA HIS A 97 5.71 19.94 -15.96
C HIS A 97 4.88 18.65 -16.06
N ARG A 98 5.10 17.86 -17.11
CA ARG A 98 4.42 16.58 -17.38
C ARG A 98 5.38 15.39 -17.41
N ALA A 99 6.62 15.57 -16.96
CA ALA A 99 7.61 14.51 -16.94
C ALA A 99 7.13 13.36 -16.03
N PRO A 100 7.34 12.09 -16.42
CA PRO A 100 6.89 10.94 -15.62
C PRO A 100 7.76 10.80 -14.37
N LEU A 101 7.38 11.47 -13.30
CA LEU A 101 8.05 11.48 -12.02
C LEU A 101 7.06 11.11 -10.91
N GLY A 102 7.54 10.51 -9.84
CA GLY A 102 6.72 10.08 -8.72
C GLY A 102 6.16 8.67 -8.85
N TYR A 103 5.49 8.22 -7.82
CA TYR A 103 4.73 6.98 -7.82
C TYR A 103 3.60 7.11 -8.84
N GLY A 104 3.33 6.09 -9.63
CA GLY A 104 2.35 6.18 -10.70
C GLY A 104 2.78 7.00 -11.92
N LYS A 105 3.95 7.68 -11.87
CA LYS A 105 4.46 8.57 -12.93
C LYS A 105 3.56 9.79 -13.19
N ASP A 106 2.88 10.27 -12.17
CA ASP A 106 1.88 11.35 -12.24
C ASP A 106 2.48 12.76 -12.32
N GLY A 107 3.80 12.85 -12.38
CA GLY A 107 4.49 14.10 -12.67
C GLY A 107 5.15 14.79 -11.47
N PRO A 108 5.90 15.87 -11.74
CA PRO A 108 6.69 16.56 -10.71
C PRO A 108 5.86 17.18 -9.60
N LEU A 109 4.64 17.64 -9.87
CA LEU A 109 3.74 18.17 -8.84
C LEU A 109 3.39 17.08 -7.83
N THR A 110 3.03 15.87 -8.28
CA THR A 110 2.80 14.71 -7.40
C THR A 110 4.03 14.40 -6.54
N TRP A 111 5.25 14.53 -7.12
CA TRP A 111 6.48 14.31 -6.36
C TRP A 111 6.71 15.41 -5.30
N VAL A 112 6.35 16.65 -5.57
CA VAL A 112 6.41 17.75 -4.59
C VAL A 112 5.45 17.49 -3.43
N THR A 113 4.23 17.04 -3.72
CA THR A 113 3.19 16.79 -2.70
C THR A 113 3.43 15.51 -1.91
N GLU A 114 4.13 14.52 -2.50
CA GLU A 114 4.41 13.23 -1.87
C GLU A 114 5.17 13.35 -0.55
N CYS A 115 5.98 14.37 -0.37
CA CYS A 115 6.85 14.62 0.75
C CYS A 115 7.33 13.35 1.50
N ARG A 116 8.63 13.11 1.48
CA ARG A 116 9.21 11.81 1.83
C ARG A 116 9.25 11.47 3.31
N VAL A 117 9.02 12.46 4.17
CA VAL A 117 8.99 12.21 5.61
C VAL A 117 7.52 12.20 6.04
N PRO A 118 6.97 11.01 6.32
CA PRO A 118 5.61 10.89 6.85
C PRO A 118 5.47 11.71 8.15
N TRP A 119 4.28 12.30 8.35
CA TRP A 119 3.95 13.06 9.57
C TRP A 119 4.78 14.31 9.80
N GLU A 120 5.44 14.85 8.76
CA GLU A 120 6.00 16.19 8.78
C GLU A 120 5.16 17.16 7.95
N PRO A 121 4.88 18.38 8.44
CA PRO A 121 4.19 19.38 7.63
C PRO A 121 5.07 19.82 6.45
N PRO A 122 4.47 20.23 5.32
CA PRO A 122 5.24 20.73 4.19
C PRO A 122 5.96 22.02 4.57
N SER A 123 7.24 22.13 4.21
CA SER A 123 7.98 23.37 4.42
C SER A 123 7.42 24.52 3.56
N PRO A 124 7.60 25.80 3.97
CA PRO A 124 7.19 26.95 3.15
C PRO A 124 7.79 26.90 1.73
N ALA A 125 9.03 26.43 1.59
CA ALA A 125 9.66 26.26 0.28
C ALA A 125 8.96 25.20 -0.58
N ARG A 126 8.47 24.12 0.04
CA ARG A 126 7.72 23.07 -0.65
C ARG A 126 6.37 23.55 -1.13
N LEU A 127 5.64 24.29 -0.30
CA LEU A 127 4.37 24.95 -0.68
C LEU A 127 4.57 25.97 -1.81
N ALA A 128 5.56 26.84 -1.69
CA ALA A 128 5.89 27.83 -2.73
C ALA A 128 6.33 27.17 -4.05
N MET A 129 6.98 25.99 -3.99
CA MET A 129 7.33 25.22 -5.17
C MET A 129 6.08 24.66 -5.84
N ALA A 130 5.17 24.06 -5.09
CA ALA A 130 3.92 23.51 -5.61
C ALA A 130 3.06 24.61 -6.26
N GLU A 131 2.85 25.74 -5.58
CA GLU A 131 2.11 26.89 -6.07
C GLU A 131 2.71 27.42 -7.39
N TRP A 132 4.05 27.57 -7.41
CA TRP A 132 4.72 28.04 -8.64
C TRP A 132 4.52 27.03 -9.79
N MET A 133 4.65 25.72 -9.52
CA MET A 133 4.43 24.69 -10.54
C MET A 133 3.01 24.75 -11.12
N ILE A 134 2.01 24.88 -10.30
CA ILE A 134 0.59 24.96 -10.70
C ILE A 134 0.38 26.19 -11.58
N THR A 135 0.84 27.36 -11.13
CA THR A 135 0.64 28.64 -11.84
C THR A 135 1.46 28.74 -13.15
N HIS A 136 2.42 27.81 -13.39
CA HIS A 136 3.27 27.77 -14.56
C HIS A 136 3.08 26.54 -15.45
N GLY A 137 2.00 25.75 -15.22
CA GLY A 137 1.58 24.73 -16.18
C GLY A 137 1.58 23.28 -15.70
N SER A 138 1.86 23.03 -14.40
CA SER A 138 1.59 21.73 -13.83
C SER A 138 0.09 21.57 -13.57
N ASP A 139 -0.43 20.39 -13.89
CA ASP A 139 -1.84 20.07 -13.79
C ASP A 139 -2.16 19.44 -12.44
N VAL A 140 -3.07 20.02 -11.66
CA VAL A 140 -3.51 19.48 -10.37
C VAL A 140 -4.29 18.17 -10.54
N HIS A 141 -4.90 17.96 -11.72
CA HIS A 141 -5.69 16.77 -12.04
C HIS A 141 -4.85 15.64 -12.64
N GLN A 142 -3.53 15.79 -12.75
CA GLN A 142 -2.68 14.76 -13.34
C GLN A 142 -2.83 13.42 -12.60
N GLY A 143 -3.08 12.36 -13.35
CA GLY A 143 -3.31 11.02 -12.79
C GLY A 143 -4.66 10.83 -12.09
N GLY A 144 -5.62 11.76 -12.22
CA GLY A 144 -6.88 11.77 -11.46
C GLY A 144 -6.65 12.30 -10.04
N ASP A 145 -6.19 13.55 -9.98
CA ASP A 145 -5.81 14.26 -8.75
C ASP A 145 -4.73 13.54 -7.90
N GLY A 146 -3.78 12.93 -8.60
CA GLY A 146 -2.60 12.29 -7.99
C GLY A 146 -1.87 13.15 -6.98
N PRO A 147 -1.64 14.47 -7.23
CA PRO A 147 -1.08 15.37 -6.22
C PRO A 147 -1.88 15.42 -4.91
N LEU A 148 -3.21 15.51 -4.98
CA LEU A 148 -4.07 15.54 -3.78
C LEU A 148 -4.06 14.19 -3.06
N MET A 149 -4.14 13.08 -3.80
CA MET A 149 -4.05 11.74 -3.24
C MET A 149 -2.75 11.56 -2.44
N ARG A 150 -1.61 12.01 -2.99
CA ARG A 150 -0.31 11.87 -2.30
C ARG A 150 -0.17 12.81 -1.10
N ALA A 151 -0.75 14.00 -1.14
CA ALA A 151 -0.81 14.88 0.02
C ALA A 151 -1.64 14.23 1.13
N ALA A 152 -2.80 13.67 0.82
CA ALA A 152 -3.69 13.04 1.80
C ALA A 152 -3.10 11.76 2.42
N LEU A 153 -2.17 11.07 1.74
CA LEU A 153 -1.59 9.81 2.20
C LEU A 153 -0.57 9.98 3.35
N ASN A 154 0.14 11.10 3.43
CA ASN A 154 1.40 11.18 4.19
C ASN A 154 1.29 11.82 5.59
N GLY A 155 0.11 12.17 6.07
CA GLY A 155 -0.09 12.82 7.37
C GLY A 155 0.45 14.26 7.47
N TYR A 156 -0.20 15.11 8.27
CA TYR A 156 0.16 16.52 8.50
C TYR A 156 0.30 17.39 7.23
N ARG A 157 -0.35 17.01 6.12
CA ARG A 157 -0.26 17.68 4.81
C ARG A 157 -1.43 18.60 4.50
N ILE A 158 -2.29 18.91 5.46
CA ILE A 158 -3.46 19.77 5.26
C ILE A 158 -3.10 21.06 4.51
N PRO A 159 -2.01 21.80 4.82
CA PRO A 159 -1.66 23.00 4.05
C PRO A 159 -1.37 22.74 2.57
N MET A 160 -0.90 21.56 2.21
CA MET A 160 -0.72 21.16 0.81
C MET A 160 -2.06 20.78 0.17
N MET A 161 -2.93 20.10 0.90
CA MET A 161 -4.28 19.77 0.44
C MET A 161 -5.10 21.04 0.19
N GLU A 162 -5.04 22.01 1.10
CA GLU A 162 -5.64 23.34 0.96
C GLU A 162 -5.17 24.05 -0.33
N LEU A 163 -3.85 24.07 -0.56
CA LEU A 163 -3.28 24.66 -1.77
C LEU A 163 -3.84 23.99 -3.03
N LEU A 164 -3.85 22.67 -3.07
CA LEU A 164 -4.30 21.93 -4.25
C LEU A 164 -5.79 22.12 -4.52
N VAL A 165 -6.65 22.08 -3.49
CA VAL A 165 -8.10 22.30 -3.62
C VAL A 165 -8.40 23.75 -3.99
N ALA A 166 -7.66 24.74 -3.46
CA ALA A 166 -7.78 26.13 -3.88
C ALA A 166 -7.45 26.32 -5.39
N HIS A 167 -6.65 25.45 -5.96
CA HIS A 167 -6.35 25.41 -7.41
C HIS A 167 -7.20 24.42 -8.20
N GLY A 168 -8.28 23.91 -7.63
CA GLY A 168 -9.31 23.15 -8.33
C GLY A 168 -9.20 21.61 -8.22
N ALA A 169 -8.31 21.07 -7.39
CA ALA A 169 -8.28 19.63 -7.13
C ALA A 169 -9.63 19.17 -6.55
N ASP A 170 -10.11 18.01 -7.00
CA ASP A 170 -11.40 17.44 -6.60
C ASP A 170 -11.21 16.39 -5.50
N VAL A 171 -11.76 16.65 -4.31
CA VAL A 171 -11.73 15.71 -3.17
C VAL A 171 -12.45 14.39 -3.44
N ASN A 172 -13.32 14.33 -4.46
CA ASN A 172 -14.04 13.15 -4.91
C ASN A 172 -13.41 12.49 -6.15
N ALA A 173 -12.26 12.97 -6.60
CA ALA A 173 -11.56 12.34 -7.72
C ALA A 173 -11.13 10.91 -7.40
N MET A 174 -10.86 10.16 -8.47
CA MET A 174 -10.34 8.80 -8.40
C MET A 174 -8.98 8.73 -9.05
N TRP A 175 -7.95 8.58 -8.25
CA TRP A 175 -6.59 8.39 -8.75
C TRP A 175 -6.53 7.18 -9.69
N HIS A 176 -5.97 7.40 -10.88
CA HIS A 176 -5.98 6.43 -12.00
C HIS A 176 -7.36 5.83 -12.32
N GLY A 177 -8.44 6.57 -12.01
CA GLY A 177 -9.82 6.17 -12.30
C GLY A 177 -10.39 5.07 -11.39
N HIS A 178 -9.71 4.74 -10.30
CA HIS A 178 -10.17 3.63 -9.45
C HIS A 178 -9.94 3.79 -7.95
N PHE A 179 -8.97 4.60 -7.53
CA PHE A 179 -8.66 4.78 -6.12
C PHE A 179 -9.26 6.11 -5.61
N PRO A 180 -10.37 6.10 -4.87
CA PRO A 180 -10.94 7.32 -4.28
C PRO A 180 -9.92 8.03 -3.41
N ILE A 181 -9.81 9.36 -3.51
CA ILE A 181 -8.85 10.16 -2.74
C ILE A 181 -8.99 9.91 -1.23
N ILE A 182 -10.23 9.78 -0.73
CA ILE A 182 -10.50 9.54 0.69
C ILE A 182 -9.89 8.22 1.22
N PHE A 183 -9.50 7.28 0.37
CA PHE A 183 -8.83 6.06 0.81
C PHE A 183 -7.38 6.33 1.24
N ALA A 184 -6.76 7.38 0.74
CA ALA A 184 -5.37 7.70 1.05
C ALA A 184 -5.14 7.93 2.57
N PRO A 185 -5.88 8.82 3.27
CA PRO A 185 -5.74 8.95 4.72
C PRO A 185 -6.23 7.72 5.51
N CYS A 186 -7.09 6.86 4.92
CA CYS A 186 -7.43 5.58 5.54
C CYS A 186 -6.22 4.64 5.61
N GLU A 187 -5.37 4.61 4.59
CA GLU A 187 -4.16 3.78 4.55
C GLU A 187 -3.17 4.17 5.64
N SER A 188 -3.00 5.46 5.89
CA SER A 188 -2.12 5.99 6.94
C SER A 188 -2.79 6.16 8.30
N MET A 189 -4.11 5.95 8.40
CA MET A 189 -4.93 6.20 9.60
C MET A 189 -4.80 7.64 10.09
N ASP A 190 -4.95 8.60 9.18
CA ASP A 190 -4.90 10.04 9.48
C ASP A 190 -6.32 10.62 9.64
N ALA A 191 -6.81 10.64 10.89
CA ALA A 191 -8.15 11.16 11.20
C ALA A 191 -8.30 12.65 10.83
N ALA A 192 -7.24 13.46 11.01
CA ALA A 192 -7.31 14.89 10.69
C ALA A 192 -7.44 15.12 9.17
N ALA A 193 -6.73 14.35 8.34
CA ALA A 193 -6.88 14.44 6.89
C ALA A 193 -8.25 13.90 6.43
N LEU A 194 -8.79 12.86 7.08
CA LEU A 194 -10.15 12.38 6.82
C LEU A 194 -11.19 13.45 7.12
N GLU A 195 -11.15 14.03 8.33
CA GLU A 195 -12.05 15.09 8.76
C GLU A 195 -11.99 16.27 7.78
N TRP A 196 -10.77 16.72 7.44
CA TRP A 196 -10.59 17.81 6.48
C TRP A 196 -11.21 17.51 5.12
N LEU A 197 -11.00 16.32 4.55
CA LEU A 197 -11.59 15.92 3.27
C LEU A 197 -13.13 15.90 3.33
N LEU A 198 -13.71 15.36 4.41
CA LEU A 198 -15.14 15.29 4.64
C LEU A 198 -15.76 16.69 4.77
N ASP A 199 -15.12 17.60 5.50
CA ASP A 199 -15.51 19.00 5.64
C ASP A 199 -15.49 19.75 4.30
N HIS A 200 -14.66 19.29 3.35
CA HIS A 200 -14.57 19.83 1.98
C HIS A 200 -15.45 19.06 0.99
N GLY A 201 -16.37 18.22 1.45
CA GLY A 201 -17.39 17.56 0.64
C GLY A 201 -16.95 16.23 0.04
N ALA A 202 -15.93 15.58 0.58
CA ALA A 202 -15.61 14.21 0.19
C ALA A 202 -16.73 13.25 0.58
N ASN A 203 -17.09 12.37 -0.35
CA ASN A 203 -18.09 11.32 -0.12
C ASN A 203 -17.44 10.09 0.52
N PRO A 204 -17.76 9.74 1.79
CA PRO A 204 -17.17 8.60 2.48
C PRO A 204 -17.55 7.24 1.86
N ASN A 205 -18.58 7.23 1.01
CA ASN A 205 -19.14 6.01 0.41
C ASN A 205 -18.73 5.77 -1.04
N LEU A 206 -17.73 6.53 -1.56
CA LEU A 206 -17.11 6.21 -2.83
C LEU A 206 -16.49 4.81 -2.81
N ARG A 207 -16.56 4.12 -3.95
CA ARG A 207 -16.08 2.74 -4.11
C ARG A 207 -15.13 2.64 -5.30
N ASP A 208 -14.16 1.73 -5.23
CA ASP A 208 -13.34 1.38 -6.40
C ASP A 208 -14.23 0.71 -7.47
N PRO A 209 -14.40 1.29 -8.66
CA PRO A 209 -15.29 0.76 -9.70
C PRO A 209 -14.81 -0.59 -10.28
N ARG A 210 -13.57 -0.98 -10.05
CA ARG A 210 -13.03 -2.28 -10.49
C ARG A 210 -13.49 -3.44 -9.62
N GLN A 211 -14.07 -3.14 -8.46
CA GLN A 211 -14.51 -4.17 -7.52
C GLN A 211 -15.86 -4.70 -7.93
N SER A 212 -15.89 -5.97 -8.33
CA SER A 212 -17.11 -6.75 -8.38
C SER A 212 -17.32 -7.46 -7.05
N ALA A 213 -18.59 -7.81 -6.74
CA ALA A 213 -18.91 -8.64 -5.57
C ALA A 213 -18.16 -9.98 -5.52
N ALA A 214 -17.53 -10.39 -6.63
CA ALA A 214 -16.73 -11.61 -6.76
C ALA A 214 -15.23 -11.40 -6.52
N SER A 215 -14.73 -10.15 -6.49
CA SER A 215 -13.31 -9.90 -6.24
C SER A 215 -13.03 -9.90 -4.74
N ARG A 216 -12.27 -10.86 -4.28
CA ARG A 216 -11.73 -10.88 -2.92
C ARG A 216 -10.57 -9.90 -2.77
N PRO A 217 -10.38 -9.43 -1.58
CA PRO A 217 -11.22 -8.85 -0.52
C PRO A 217 -10.94 -7.39 -0.40
N TYR A 218 -11.31 -6.58 -1.40
CA TYR A 218 -11.07 -5.15 -1.29
C TYR A 218 -12.31 -4.44 -0.79
N PRO A 219 -12.10 -3.50 0.11
CA PRO A 219 -13.14 -2.76 0.80
C PRO A 219 -13.98 -1.95 -0.17
N GLY A 220 -15.30 -2.00 0.05
CA GLY A 220 -16.24 -1.26 -0.78
C GLY A 220 -16.16 0.25 -0.58
N THR A 221 -16.09 0.71 0.66
CA THR A 221 -16.11 2.13 1.07
C THR A 221 -14.80 2.54 1.74
N ALA A 222 -14.67 3.83 2.11
CA ALA A 222 -13.53 4.31 2.89
C ALA A 222 -13.40 3.57 4.24
N LEU A 223 -14.52 3.30 4.90
CA LEU A 223 -14.53 2.61 6.19
C LEU A 223 -14.11 1.14 6.04
N ASP A 224 -14.58 0.45 5.01
CA ASP A 224 -14.12 -0.90 4.71
C ASP A 224 -12.61 -0.92 4.39
N TYR A 225 -12.13 0.05 3.60
CA TYR A 225 -10.70 0.18 3.26
C TYR A 225 -9.83 0.42 4.50
N LEU A 226 -10.29 1.30 5.40
CA LEU A 226 -9.62 1.58 6.66
C LEU A 226 -9.45 0.31 7.52
N ILE A 227 -10.53 -0.46 7.69
CA ILE A 227 -10.54 -1.69 8.49
C ILE A 227 -9.61 -2.74 7.88
N ALA A 228 -9.61 -2.89 6.55
CA ALA A 228 -8.76 -3.84 5.85
C ALA A 228 -7.32 -3.35 5.58
N SER A 229 -6.98 -2.10 5.95
CA SER A 229 -5.64 -1.53 5.78
C SER A 229 -4.56 -2.38 6.46
N TYR A 230 -3.35 -2.37 5.90
CA TYR A 230 -2.20 -3.06 6.47
C TYR A 230 -1.61 -2.36 7.71
N ALA A 231 -1.85 -1.06 7.88
CA ALA A 231 -1.41 -0.32 9.06
C ALA A 231 -2.13 -0.83 10.32
N ARG A 232 -1.44 -0.81 11.45
CA ARG A 232 -2.00 -1.23 12.73
C ARG A 232 -1.70 -0.19 13.80
N SER A 233 -2.75 0.42 14.31
CA SER A 233 -2.77 1.27 15.49
C SER A 233 -4.21 1.35 15.97
N LEU A 234 -4.55 0.69 17.05
CA LEU A 234 -5.93 0.61 17.55
C LEU A 234 -6.51 2.01 17.83
N GLU A 235 -5.73 2.90 18.44
CA GLU A 235 -6.14 4.27 18.77
C GLU A 235 -6.50 5.06 17.50
N ARG A 236 -5.60 5.05 16.52
CA ARG A 236 -5.79 5.77 15.25
C ARG A 236 -6.93 5.16 14.42
N LEU A 237 -7.01 3.83 14.39
CA LEU A 237 -8.12 3.11 13.74
C LEU A 237 -9.45 3.54 14.34
N GLY A 238 -9.58 3.52 15.67
CA GLY A 238 -10.79 3.94 16.37
C GLY A 238 -11.18 5.38 16.03
N ALA A 239 -10.23 6.32 16.07
CA ALA A 239 -10.48 7.72 15.71
C ALA A 239 -10.97 7.88 14.26
N CYS A 240 -10.33 7.21 13.29
CA CYS A 240 -10.76 7.27 11.90
C CYS A 240 -12.15 6.62 11.68
N ILE A 241 -12.45 5.53 12.38
CA ILE A 241 -13.80 4.91 12.32
C ILE A 241 -14.87 5.89 12.81
N GLU A 242 -14.62 6.60 13.93
CA GLU A 242 -15.56 7.60 14.44
C GLU A 242 -15.83 8.70 13.41
N VAL A 243 -14.77 9.31 12.88
CA VAL A 243 -14.86 10.38 11.87
C VAL A 243 -15.69 9.94 10.65
N LEU A 244 -15.43 8.74 10.13
CA LEU A 244 -16.17 8.23 8.98
C LEU A 244 -17.63 7.89 9.29
N LEU A 245 -17.92 7.31 10.46
CA LEU A 245 -19.30 7.01 10.88
C LEU A 245 -20.11 8.29 11.11
N GLU A 246 -19.53 9.30 11.74
CA GLU A 246 -20.17 10.61 11.96
C GLU A 246 -20.52 11.30 10.64
N ALA A 247 -19.70 11.09 9.59
CA ALA A 247 -19.97 11.58 8.25
C ALA A 247 -20.93 10.69 7.43
N GLY A 248 -21.54 9.67 8.02
CA GLY A 248 -22.46 8.75 7.34
C GLY A 248 -21.76 7.68 6.49
N GLY A 249 -20.52 7.33 6.82
CA GLY A 249 -19.79 6.24 6.18
C GLY A 249 -20.45 4.89 6.43
N GLU A 250 -20.65 4.14 5.35
CA GLU A 250 -21.19 2.79 5.37
C GLU A 250 -20.05 1.77 5.50
N THR A 251 -20.33 0.63 6.13
CA THR A 251 -19.43 -0.52 6.20
C THR A 251 -20.19 -1.84 6.20
N ARG A 252 -19.58 -2.88 5.65
CA ARG A 252 -20.09 -4.26 5.78
C ARG A 252 -19.79 -4.88 7.14
N TYR A 253 -18.93 -4.26 7.94
CA TYR A 253 -18.60 -4.68 9.31
C TYR A 253 -19.46 -3.97 10.35
N ASP A 254 -20.75 -3.78 10.06
CA ASP A 254 -21.70 -3.02 10.88
C ASP A 254 -22.17 -3.76 12.16
N THR A 255 -21.69 -4.99 12.36
CA THR A 255 -22.01 -5.79 13.55
C THR A 255 -21.50 -5.08 14.82
N PRO A 256 -22.38 -4.66 15.75
CA PRO A 256 -22.01 -3.83 16.89
C PRO A 256 -20.85 -4.37 17.73
N PRO A 257 -20.76 -5.68 18.10
CA PRO A 257 -19.64 -6.17 18.88
C PRO A 257 -18.31 -6.16 18.11
N VAL A 258 -18.31 -6.36 16.79
CA VAL A 258 -17.10 -6.23 15.96
C VAL A 258 -16.62 -4.80 15.94
N LEU A 259 -17.52 -3.84 15.67
CA LEU A 259 -17.19 -2.41 15.71
C LEU A 259 -16.72 -1.97 17.10
N ALA A 260 -17.27 -2.50 18.18
CA ALA A 260 -16.82 -2.18 19.55
C ALA A 260 -15.35 -2.59 19.77
N VAL A 261 -14.94 -3.76 19.24
CA VAL A 261 -13.53 -4.21 19.31
C VAL A 261 -12.64 -3.32 18.46
N LEU A 262 -13.03 -3.02 17.21
CA LEU A 262 -12.23 -2.20 16.27
C LEU A 262 -12.07 -0.75 16.75
N ARG A 263 -13.10 -0.19 17.40
CA ARG A 263 -13.09 1.18 17.94
C ARG A 263 -12.44 1.28 19.33
N GLY A 264 -12.05 0.16 19.94
CA GLY A 264 -11.56 0.14 21.31
C GLY A 264 -12.62 0.50 22.38
N ARG A 265 -13.91 0.37 22.07
CA ARG A 265 -15.02 0.72 22.97
C ARG A 265 -15.30 -0.41 23.96
N LEU A 266 -14.42 -0.54 24.95
CA LEU A 266 -14.44 -1.65 25.90
C LEU A 266 -15.74 -1.74 26.71
N ASP A 267 -16.27 -0.58 27.17
CA ASP A 267 -17.51 -0.53 27.94
C ASP A 267 -18.70 -1.04 27.10
N HIS A 268 -18.78 -0.59 25.84
CA HIS A 268 -19.82 -1.04 24.93
C HIS A 268 -19.71 -2.54 24.63
N LEU A 269 -18.50 -3.06 24.40
CA LEU A 269 -18.27 -4.50 24.25
C LEU A 269 -18.72 -5.27 25.52
N ALA A 270 -18.42 -4.70 26.68
CA ALA A 270 -18.83 -5.27 27.95
C ALA A 270 -20.36 -5.31 28.13
N GLU A 271 -21.07 -4.29 27.70
CA GLU A 271 -22.53 -4.26 27.70
C GLU A 271 -23.13 -5.29 26.75
N LEU A 272 -22.67 -5.31 25.50
CA LEU A 272 -23.17 -6.24 24.48
C LEU A 272 -22.97 -7.71 24.89
N THR A 273 -21.79 -8.07 25.38
CA THR A 273 -21.50 -9.45 25.80
C THR A 273 -22.09 -9.83 27.12
N ARG A 274 -22.58 -8.87 27.92
CA ARG A 274 -23.41 -9.12 29.09
C ARG A 274 -24.85 -9.39 28.68
N ALA A 275 -25.38 -8.62 27.74
CA ALA A 275 -26.74 -8.77 27.23
C ALA A 275 -26.90 -10.08 26.42
N ASP A 276 -25.91 -10.46 25.66
CA ASP A 276 -25.86 -11.72 24.92
C ASP A 276 -24.49 -12.41 25.11
N PRO A 277 -24.39 -13.32 26.12
CA PRO A 277 -23.18 -14.09 26.36
C PRO A 277 -22.73 -14.98 25.16
N GLY A 278 -23.68 -15.34 24.28
CA GLY A 278 -23.39 -16.13 23.09
C GLY A 278 -22.47 -15.43 22.11
N LEU A 279 -22.41 -14.10 22.14
CA LEU A 279 -21.51 -13.31 21.27
C LEU A 279 -20.04 -13.62 21.51
N VAL A 280 -19.64 -14.03 22.69
CA VAL A 280 -18.25 -14.26 23.08
C VAL A 280 -17.58 -15.31 22.19
N ASN A 281 -18.32 -16.39 21.87
CA ASN A 281 -17.82 -17.48 21.03
C ASN A 281 -18.53 -17.57 19.66
N LYS A 282 -19.35 -16.56 19.32
CA LYS A 282 -19.99 -16.47 18.00
C LYS A 282 -18.94 -16.35 16.92
N ARG A 283 -19.13 -17.08 15.81
CA ARG A 283 -18.36 -16.92 14.57
C ARG A 283 -19.06 -15.96 13.64
N PHE A 284 -18.28 -15.10 12.99
CA PHE A 284 -18.77 -14.09 12.06
C PHE A 284 -18.31 -14.45 10.66
N SER A 285 -19.24 -14.78 9.78
CA SER A 285 -18.95 -15.19 8.39
C SER A 285 -18.51 -14.02 7.52
N GLU A 286 -18.92 -12.81 7.88
CA GLU A 286 -18.64 -11.57 7.16
C GLU A 286 -17.24 -10.99 7.43
N LEU A 287 -16.51 -11.50 8.41
CA LEU A 287 -15.18 -10.99 8.75
C LEU A 287 -14.15 -11.38 7.68
N ASP A 288 -13.72 -10.40 6.90
CA ASP A 288 -12.63 -10.53 5.96
C ASP A 288 -11.59 -9.39 6.10
N CYS A 289 -11.63 -8.67 7.21
CA CYS A 289 -10.58 -7.74 7.63
C CYS A 289 -9.35 -8.51 8.15
N GLY A 290 -8.21 -7.84 8.25
CA GLY A 290 -6.99 -8.47 8.77
C GLY A 290 -5.89 -8.64 7.74
N GLN A 291 -5.97 -7.92 6.65
CA GLN A 291 -4.85 -7.79 5.74
C GLN A 291 -3.77 -6.87 6.30
N THR A 292 -2.52 -7.29 6.15
CA THR A 292 -1.35 -6.42 6.29
C THR A 292 -0.47 -6.60 5.06
N GLY A 293 0.38 -5.62 4.73
CA GLY A 293 1.12 -5.48 3.47
C GLY A 293 1.63 -6.74 2.84
N GLY A 294 2.00 -7.78 3.28
CA GLY A 294 2.38 -9.05 2.64
C GLY A 294 1.53 -10.25 3.04
N ARG A 295 0.47 -10.03 3.81
CA ARG A 295 -0.25 -11.09 4.49
C ARG A 295 -1.70 -11.22 4.01
N LEU A 296 -2.15 -12.44 3.77
CA LEU A 296 -3.50 -12.78 3.33
C LEU A 296 -4.27 -13.57 4.39
N LEU A 297 -3.91 -13.46 5.67
CA LEU A 297 -4.64 -14.11 6.75
C LEU A 297 -5.96 -13.39 7.03
N LEU A 298 -7.06 -14.02 6.66
CA LEU A 298 -8.40 -13.45 6.77
C LEU A 298 -9.06 -13.83 8.08
N LEU A 299 -9.94 -12.97 8.58
CA LEU A 299 -10.74 -13.19 9.79
C LEU A 299 -12.04 -13.97 9.54
N GLN A 300 -12.31 -14.37 8.30
CA GLN A 300 -13.57 -15.01 7.93
C GLN A 300 -13.90 -16.22 8.80
N GLY A 301 -15.07 -16.19 9.43
CA GLY A 301 -15.50 -17.20 10.39
C GLY A 301 -14.74 -17.19 11.71
N GLY A 302 -13.98 -16.14 11.99
CA GLY A 302 -13.36 -15.90 13.29
C GLY A 302 -14.35 -15.43 14.35
N THR A 303 -13.91 -15.40 15.61
CA THR A 303 -14.63 -14.84 16.75
C THR A 303 -14.15 -13.42 17.05
N LEU A 304 -14.79 -12.73 18.03
CA LEU A 304 -14.32 -11.44 18.51
C LEU A 304 -12.87 -11.49 19.04
N LEU A 305 -12.43 -12.64 19.56
CA LEU A 305 -11.05 -12.83 20.01
C LEU A 305 -10.06 -12.82 18.85
N HIS A 306 -10.43 -13.34 17.68
CA HIS A 306 -9.60 -13.24 16.46
C HIS A 306 -9.47 -11.78 16.03
N VAL A 307 -10.57 -10.99 16.08
CA VAL A 307 -10.53 -9.54 15.78
C VAL A 307 -9.63 -8.82 16.77
N ALA A 308 -9.79 -9.07 18.06
CA ALA A 308 -8.92 -8.46 19.09
C ALA A 308 -7.45 -8.79 18.87
N ALA A 309 -7.13 -10.03 18.49
CA ALA A 309 -5.77 -10.47 18.21
C ALA A 309 -5.19 -9.80 16.95
N GLU A 310 -5.99 -9.68 15.89
CA GLU A 310 -5.59 -9.05 14.63
C GLU A 310 -5.25 -7.56 14.79
N TYR A 311 -6.02 -6.85 15.62
CA TYR A 311 -5.85 -5.41 15.83
C TYR A 311 -5.09 -5.05 17.11
N GLY A 312 -4.51 -6.05 17.79
CA GLY A 312 -3.69 -5.83 18.99
C GLY A 312 -4.49 -5.28 20.18
N ASN A 313 -5.81 -5.51 20.22
CA ASN A 313 -6.67 -5.01 21.30
C ASN A 313 -6.61 -5.91 22.53
N VAL A 314 -5.57 -5.71 23.36
CA VAL A 314 -5.32 -6.49 24.56
C VAL A 314 -6.49 -6.40 25.56
N ALA A 315 -7.07 -5.20 25.73
CA ALA A 315 -8.16 -4.98 26.70
C ALA A 315 -9.43 -5.73 26.29
N ALA A 316 -9.79 -5.69 25.00
CA ALA A 316 -10.92 -6.48 24.50
C ALA A 316 -10.63 -7.99 24.58
N GLY A 317 -9.41 -8.42 24.24
CA GLY A 317 -8.99 -9.82 24.38
C GLY A 317 -9.12 -10.32 25.81
N ALA A 318 -8.65 -9.55 26.79
CA ALA A 318 -8.75 -9.88 28.21
C ALA A 318 -10.21 -10.00 28.67
N LEU A 319 -11.05 -9.01 28.34
CA LEU A 319 -12.48 -9.02 28.64
C LEU A 319 -13.20 -10.25 28.07
N LEU A 320 -12.91 -10.58 26.80
CA LEU A 320 -13.53 -11.74 26.14
C LEU A 320 -13.11 -13.05 26.81
N LEU A 321 -11.83 -13.21 27.14
CA LEU A 321 -11.30 -14.40 27.82
C LEU A 321 -11.86 -14.54 29.26
N GLU A 322 -12.02 -13.45 29.99
CA GLU A 322 -12.66 -13.43 31.30
C GLU A 322 -14.15 -13.83 31.23
N ARG A 323 -14.79 -13.62 30.08
CA ARG A 323 -16.18 -14.01 29.81
C ARG A 323 -16.34 -15.39 29.18
N GLY A 324 -15.27 -16.17 29.11
CA GLY A 324 -15.30 -17.54 28.61
C GLY A 324 -15.12 -17.67 27.10
N ALA A 325 -14.41 -16.71 26.45
CA ALA A 325 -13.97 -16.93 25.10
C ALA A 325 -13.04 -18.15 25.04
N ASP A 326 -13.30 -19.03 24.09
CA ASP A 326 -12.40 -20.15 23.80
C ASP A 326 -11.15 -19.60 23.09
N VAL A 327 -10.02 -19.63 23.82
CA VAL A 327 -8.72 -19.16 23.30
C VAL A 327 -8.27 -19.96 22.07
N ASN A 328 -8.76 -21.20 21.94
CA ASN A 328 -8.44 -22.12 20.86
C ASN A 328 -9.58 -22.25 19.83
N ALA A 329 -10.58 -21.36 19.88
CA ALA A 329 -11.60 -21.31 18.85
C ALA A 329 -10.98 -21.22 17.47
N ARG A 330 -11.44 -22.09 16.56
CA ARG A 330 -10.92 -22.12 15.19
C ARG A 330 -11.82 -21.32 14.25
N ALA A 331 -11.25 -20.53 13.36
CA ALA A 331 -11.98 -19.93 12.26
C ALA A 331 -12.59 -20.99 11.33
N THR A 332 -13.42 -20.58 10.38
CA THR A 332 -14.01 -21.50 9.41
C THR A 332 -12.94 -22.14 8.55
N ILE A 333 -13.12 -23.41 8.22
CA ILE A 333 -12.34 -24.15 7.22
C ILE A 333 -13.22 -24.27 5.98
N ASP A 334 -12.71 -23.87 4.82
CA ASP A 334 -13.44 -23.98 3.55
C ASP A 334 -13.43 -25.40 2.96
N GLU A 335 -14.12 -25.58 1.82
CA GLU A 335 -14.19 -26.88 1.12
C GLU A 335 -12.83 -27.39 0.63
N ALA A 336 -11.84 -26.49 0.43
CA ALA A 336 -10.48 -26.84 0.06
C ALA A 336 -9.60 -27.18 1.28
N GLY A 337 -10.15 -27.11 2.48
CA GLY A 337 -9.43 -27.34 3.74
C GLY A 337 -8.58 -26.16 4.18
N ILE A 338 -8.82 -24.96 3.63
CA ILE A 338 -8.07 -23.74 3.95
C ILE A 338 -8.79 -23.00 5.10
N GLY A 339 -8.03 -22.51 6.07
CA GLY A 339 -8.57 -21.82 7.25
C GLY A 339 -8.35 -22.59 8.55
N GLY A 340 -9.20 -22.34 9.54
CA GLY A 340 -9.12 -22.99 10.85
C GLY A 340 -8.05 -22.44 11.77
N GLN A 341 -7.49 -21.27 11.47
CA GLN A 341 -6.56 -20.55 12.34
C GLN A 341 -7.24 -20.16 13.65
N THR A 342 -6.47 -20.10 14.73
CA THR A 342 -6.88 -19.59 16.03
C THR A 342 -6.41 -18.15 16.20
N ALA A 343 -6.88 -17.45 17.22
CA ALA A 343 -6.55 -16.05 17.46
C ALA A 343 -5.02 -15.78 17.50
N ILE A 344 -4.21 -16.73 17.99
CA ILE A 344 -2.76 -16.55 18.08
C ILE A 344 -2.05 -16.42 16.72
N PHE A 345 -2.58 -16.99 15.64
CA PHE A 345 -2.04 -16.79 14.31
C PHE A 345 -2.09 -15.31 13.89
N HIS A 346 -3.18 -14.62 14.24
CA HIS A 346 -3.38 -13.21 13.94
C HIS A 346 -2.42 -12.31 14.69
N SER A 347 -2.21 -12.55 15.98
CA SER A 347 -1.30 -11.75 16.80
C SER A 347 0.16 -12.04 16.50
N ALA A 348 0.52 -13.30 16.27
CA ALA A 348 1.90 -13.73 16.05
C ALA A 348 2.48 -13.27 14.70
N SER A 349 1.64 -12.91 13.74
CA SER A 349 2.04 -12.48 12.39
C SER A 349 2.04 -10.96 12.18
N GLN A 350 1.92 -10.16 13.24
CA GLN A 350 1.93 -8.69 13.14
C GLN A 350 3.35 -8.13 13.03
N PHE A 351 3.58 -7.24 12.05
CA PHE A 351 4.88 -6.61 11.84
C PHE A 351 5.38 -5.82 13.05
N ASN A 352 6.70 -5.73 13.20
CA ASN A 352 7.37 -4.98 14.26
C ASN A 352 6.92 -5.34 15.69
N ASP A 353 6.61 -6.60 15.89
CA ASP A 353 6.15 -7.12 17.20
C ASP A 353 4.87 -6.42 17.73
N TYR A 354 4.07 -5.80 16.86
CA TYR A 354 2.85 -5.10 17.28
C TYR A 354 1.89 -6.02 18.07
N GLY A 355 1.78 -7.28 17.66
CA GLY A 355 0.94 -8.28 18.33
C GLY A 355 1.54 -8.89 19.60
N LEU A 356 2.79 -8.56 19.98
CA LEU A 356 3.47 -9.18 21.12
C LEU A 356 2.67 -9.14 22.45
N PRO A 357 2.04 -8.02 22.86
CA PRO A 357 1.29 -7.97 24.11
C PRO A 357 0.10 -8.91 24.13
N ILE A 358 -0.67 -8.98 23.05
CA ILE A 358 -1.83 -9.87 22.99
C ILE A 358 -1.42 -11.32 22.76
N THR A 359 -0.32 -11.60 22.04
CA THR A 359 0.26 -12.94 21.93
C THR A 359 0.59 -13.49 23.34
N ARG A 360 1.23 -12.68 24.19
CA ARG A 360 1.51 -13.04 25.58
C ARG A 360 0.22 -13.38 26.35
N LEU A 361 -0.79 -12.52 26.26
CA LEU A 361 -2.09 -12.76 26.89
C LEU A 361 -2.71 -14.10 26.45
N LEU A 362 -2.69 -14.39 25.14
CA LEU A 362 -3.24 -15.65 24.62
C LEU A 362 -2.48 -16.87 25.15
N LEU A 363 -1.14 -16.79 25.21
CA LEU A 363 -0.30 -17.85 25.78
C LEU A 363 -0.60 -18.09 27.26
N GLU A 364 -0.70 -17.04 28.07
CA GLU A 364 -1.06 -17.11 29.50
C GLU A 364 -2.46 -17.72 29.73
N ARG A 365 -3.31 -17.70 28.73
CA ARG A 365 -4.66 -18.28 28.74
C ARG A 365 -4.74 -19.64 28.05
N GLY A 366 -3.62 -20.26 27.70
CA GLY A 366 -3.52 -21.63 27.20
C GLY A 366 -3.75 -21.76 25.68
N ALA A 367 -3.30 -20.78 24.90
CA ALA A 367 -3.31 -20.91 23.44
C ALA A 367 -2.48 -22.12 23.00
N ASP A 368 -3.07 -22.96 22.16
CA ASP A 368 -2.44 -24.16 21.60
C ASP A 368 -1.49 -23.80 20.45
N LEU A 369 -0.21 -24.03 20.67
CA LEU A 369 0.86 -23.78 19.71
C LEU A 369 1.10 -24.91 18.73
N THR A 370 0.42 -26.06 18.94
CA THR A 370 0.57 -27.26 18.08
C THR A 370 -0.42 -27.29 16.92
N VAL A 371 -1.40 -26.39 16.91
CA VAL A 371 -2.42 -26.29 15.86
C VAL A 371 -1.75 -26.10 14.50
N ARG A 372 -2.05 -27.02 13.56
CA ARG A 372 -1.65 -26.89 12.16
C ARG A 372 -2.84 -26.49 11.31
N VAL A 373 -2.61 -25.57 10.38
CA VAL A 373 -3.64 -25.04 9.49
C VAL A 373 -3.07 -24.84 8.08
N LYS A 374 -3.96 -24.92 7.10
CA LYS A 374 -3.66 -24.52 5.73
C LYS A 374 -4.20 -23.11 5.51
N ILE A 375 -3.33 -22.18 5.20
CA ILE A 375 -3.67 -20.77 5.00
C ILE A 375 -2.92 -20.21 3.80
N PRO A 376 -3.42 -19.15 3.16
CA PRO A 376 -2.67 -18.43 2.14
C PRO A 376 -1.32 -17.95 2.67
N GLY A 377 -0.29 -18.11 1.86
CA GLY A 377 1.06 -17.65 2.17
C GLY A 377 1.25 -16.15 1.92
N ASP A 378 2.45 -15.78 1.48
CA ASP A 378 2.83 -14.42 1.15
C ASP A 378 2.14 -13.93 -0.13
N TYR A 379 1.80 -12.62 -0.18
CA TYR A 379 1.22 -12.00 -1.38
C TYR A 379 2.18 -11.98 -2.57
N GLU A 380 3.49 -12.05 -2.35
CA GLU A 380 4.50 -12.15 -3.42
C GLU A 380 4.44 -13.50 -4.16
N ARG A 381 3.81 -14.48 -3.55
CA ARG A 381 3.57 -15.82 -4.12
C ARG A 381 2.07 -16.14 -4.13
N PRO A 382 1.29 -15.41 -4.95
CA PRO A 382 -0.16 -15.56 -4.99
C PRO A 382 -0.55 -16.98 -5.38
N GLY A 383 -1.49 -17.56 -4.60
CA GLY A 383 -1.96 -18.94 -4.80
C GLY A 383 -1.16 -20.02 -4.07
N GLU A 384 -0.06 -19.69 -3.40
CA GLU A 384 0.62 -20.61 -2.50
C GLU A 384 -0.22 -20.83 -1.24
N ILE A 385 -0.42 -22.10 -0.88
CA ILE A 385 -1.05 -22.52 0.37
C ILE A 385 0.02 -23.12 1.27
N VAL A 386 0.10 -22.60 2.49
CA VAL A 386 1.11 -23.03 3.46
C VAL A 386 0.41 -23.80 4.58
N GLU A 387 0.98 -24.97 4.93
CA GLU A 387 0.59 -25.69 6.14
C GLU A 387 1.58 -25.38 7.25
N CYS A 388 1.14 -24.73 8.30
CA CYS A 388 2.03 -24.24 9.35
C CYS A 388 1.37 -24.20 10.74
N THR A 389 2.21 -24.09 11.75
CA THR A 389 1.87 -23.74 13.14
C THR A 389 1.89 -22.22 13.31
N PRO A 390 1.45 -21.67 14.47
CA PRO A 390 1.61 -20.24 14.75
C PRO A 390 3.06 -19.73 14.62
N LEU A 391 4.04 -20.51 15.09
CA LEU A 391 5.46 -20.19 14.93
C LEU A 391 5.90 -20.22 13.46
N GLY A 392 5.53 -21.28 12.75
CA GLY A 392 5.86 -21.40 11.32
C GLY A 392 5.32 -20.24 10.52
N TYR A 393 4.10 -19.78 10.82
CA TYR A 393 3.48 -18.63 10.14
C TYR A 393 4.17 -17.30 10.50
N ALA A 394 4.53 -17.09 11.77
CA ALA A 394 5.29 -15.92 12.20
C ALA A 394 6.66 -15.82 11.49
N LEU A 395 7.36 -16.96 11.36
CA LEU A 395 8.65 -17.02 10.66
C LEU A 395 8.52 -16.77 9.16
N LEU A 396 7.45 -17.29 8.54
CA LEU A 396 7.19 -17.10 7.11
C LEU A 396 7.01 -15.61 6.74
N LEU A 397 6.27 -14.87 7.56
CA LEU A 397 5.86 -13.50 7.23
C LEU A 397 6.70 -12.40 7.88
N GLY A 398 7.23 -12.67 9.07
CA GLY A 398 7.80 -11.62 9.90
C GLY A 398 9.30 -11.43 9.76
N GLY A 399 10.00 -12.49 9.39
CA GLY A 399 11.46 -12.44 9.34
C GLY A 399 12.08 -11.84 10.62
N GLU A 400 13.06 -10.95 10.44
CA GLU A 400 13.73 -10.25 11.55
C GLU A 400 12.84 -9.24 12.28
N SER A 401 11.76 -8.74 11.65
CA SER A 401 10.89 -7.71 12.21
C SER A 401 10.01 -8.19 13.37
N GLN A 402 9.91 -9.51 13.58
CA GLN A 402 9.11 -10.15 14.65
C GLN A 402 9.96 -10.93 15.63
N GLY A 403 11.21 -10.54 15.82
CA GLY A 403 12.17 -11.30 16.64
C GLY A 403 11.72 -11.56 18.07
N ARG A 404 11.04 -10.62 18.72
CA ARG A 404 10.55 -10.75 20.10
C ARG A 404 9.32 -11.68 20.18
N THR A 405 8.43 -11.61 19.22
CA THR A 405 7.25 -12.48 19.17
C THR A 405 7.67 -13.93 18.88
N VAL A 406 8.59 -14.14 17.95
CA VAL A 406 9.17 -15.46 17.66
C VAL A 406 9.91 -16.03 18.88
N ALA A 407 10.69 -15.20 19.60
CA ALA A 407 11.38 -15.62 20.82
C ALA A 407 10.37 -16.04 21.91
N LEU A 408 9.31 -15.26 22.11
CA LEU A 408 8.24 -15.59 23.05
C LEU A 408 7.56 -16.93 22.72
N LEU A 409 7.20 -17.14 21.45
CA LEU A 409 6.58 -18.42 21.04
C LEU A 409 7.50 -19.61 21.31
N ARG A 410 8.79 -19.50 21.05
CA ARG A 410 9.77 -20.56 21.33
C ARG A 410 9.95 -20.80 22.83
N GLU A 411 9.97 -19.75 23.64
CA GLU A 411 9.99 -19.85 25.11
C GLU A 411 8.82 -20.67 25.65
N TRP A 412 7.65 -20.55 25.00
CA TRP A 412 6.45 -21.31 25.35
C TRP A 412 6.34 -22.69 24.66
N GLY A 413 7.43 -23.15 24.01
CA GLY A 413 7.51 -24.49 23.45
C GLY A 413 6.90 -24.65 22.05
N ALA A 414 6.70 -23.54 21.30
CA ALA A 414 6.25 -23.64 19.92
C ALA A 414 7.26 -24.36 19.03
N VAL A 415 6.75 -25.17 18.13
CA VAL A 415 7.51 -25.87 17.07
C VAL A 415 7.04 -25.43 15.70
N GLU A 416 7.91 -25.53 14.69
CA GLU A 416 7.61 -25.21 13.30
C GLU A 416 6.66 -26.22 12.65
#